data_b931b9b7513f684ec3b36dcfca28b1e5
#
_entry.id   b931b9b7513f684ec3b36dcfca28b1e5
#
_cell.length_a   1.000
_cell.length_b   1.000
_cell.length_c   1.000
_cell.angle_alpha   90.00
_cell.angle_beta   90.00
_cell.angle_gamma   90.00
#
_symmetry.space_group_name_H-M   'P 1'
#
loop_
_entity.id
_entity.type
_entity.pdbx_description
1 polymer ?
#
loop_
_entity_poly.entity_id
_entity_poly.type
_entity_poly.pdbx_seq_one_letter_code
_entity_poly.pdbx_strand_id
1 'polypeptide(L)'
;MLFAAVVFSSGFRAQAQDPPPGGFKNALLTLGKSGKVALTYTLWDQQVGKGTYTLAFFWASWSDEAREELPYIQAIQKKYAGKVKVLGVTYGDEIQDSMDAMVELGMTFPHFVFVEDAEPDGRFDIDSIPLTILFGPDGKIIARDMKGEEIEKAVEEALR
;
A
#
# COMPACT_ATOMS: atom_id res chain seq x y z
N MET A 1 -23.58 -12.25 -12.74
CA MET A 1 -22.73 -11.30 -12.02
C MET A 1 -21.97 -12.05 -10.95
N LEU A 2 -20.66 -12.05 -11.03
CA LEU A 2 -19.82 -12.84 -10.14
C LEU A 2 -19.42 -12.04 -8.92
N PHE A 3 -19.77 -12.53 -7.75
CA PHE A 3 -19.26 -12.03 -6.48
C PHE A 3 -17.91 -12.64 -6.21
N ALA A 4 -16.89 -11.83 -6.07
CA ALA A 4 -15.63 -12.30 -5.58
C ALA A 4 -15.63 -12.25 -4.05
N ALA A 5 -16.21 -13.27 -3.42
CA ALA A 5 -15.87 -13.53 -2.03
C ALA A 5 -14.56 -14.31 -2.05
N VAL A 6 -13.49 -13.68 -1.67
CA VAL A 6 -12.20 -14.35 -1.60
C VAL A 6 -12.07 -14.96 -0.21
N VAL A 7 -12.16 -16.29 -0.16
CA VAL A 7 -11.93 -17.04 1.07
C VAL A 7 -10.48 -17.54 1.01
N PHE A 8 -9.69 -17.12 1.98
CA PHE A 8 -8.29 -17.54 2.07
C PHE A 8 -8.16 -18.76 2.98
N SER A 9 -7.20 -19.63 2.66
CA SER A 9 -6.96 -20.91 3.34
C SER A 9 -6.64 -20.81 4.84
N SER A 10 -6.25 -19.64 5.31
CA SER A 10 -5.99 -19.36 6.74
C SER A 10 -7.24 -18.96 7.52
N GLY A 11 -8.43 -19.07 6.94
CA GLY A 11 -9.68 -18.69 7.60
C GLY A 11 -9.97 -17.19 7.57
N PHE A 12 -9.14 -16.39 6.91
CA PHE A 12 -9.41 -14.98 6.70
C PHE A 12 -10.49 -14.79 5.64
N ARG A 13 -11.46 -13.96 5.96
CA ARG A 13 -12.52 -13.58 5.04
C ARG A 13 -12.31 -12.14 4.63
N ALA A 14 -11.97 -11.91 3.37
CA ALA A 14 -11.99 -10.58 2.81
C ALA A 14 -13.41 -10.23 2.39
N GLN A 15 -13.88 -9.03 2.76
CA GLN A 15 -15.11 -8.49 2.20
C GLN A 15 -14.76 -7.80 0.89
N ALA A 16 -15.31 -8.29 -0.21
CA ALA A 16 -15.11 -7.72 -1.53
C ALA A 16 -16.37 -6.96 -1.97
N GLN A 17 -16.18 -5.81 -2.58
CA GLN A 17 -17.20 -5.09 -3.30
C GLN A 17 -17.18 -5.54 -4.77
N ASP A 18 -18.36 -5.58 -5.41
CA ASP A 18 -18.41 -5.84 -6.83
C ASP A 18 -17.67 -4.75 -7.62
N PRO A 19 -16.85 -5.12 -8.59
CA PRO A 19 -16.27 -4.13 -9.46
C PRO A 19 -17.38 -3.48 -10.31
N PRO A 20 -17.24 -2.18 -10.60
CA PRO A 20 -18.17 -1.52 -11.50
C PRO A 20 -18.08 -2.12 -12.91
N PRO A 21 -19.10 -1.90 -13.74
CA PRO A 21 -19.04 -2.30 -15.14
C PRO A 21 -17.78 -1.76 -15.82
N GLY A 22 -16.99 -2.64 -16.42
CA GLY A 22 -15.65 -2.31 -16.96
C GLY A 22 -14.50 -2.61 -16.01
N GLY A 23 -14.82 -2.97 -14.76
CA GLY A 23 -13.92 -3.52 -13.77
C GLY A 23 -12.84 -2.61 -13.23
N PHE A 24 -12.66 -2.60 -11.90
CA PHE A 24 -11.39 -2.19 -11.32
C PHE A 24 -10.46 -3.41 -11.30
N LYS A 25 -9.27 -3.24 -11.85
CA LYS A 25 -8.27 -4.31 -11.91
C LYS A 25 -7.36 -4.35 -10.69
N ASN A 26 -7.54 -3.41 -9.78
CA ASN A 26 -6.70 -3.27 -8.59
C ASN A 26 -7.55 -3.35 -7.33
N ALA A 27 -6.90 -3.68 -6.24
CA ALA A 27 -7.55 -3.84 -4.95
C ALA A 27 -6.86 -3.03 -3.86
N LEU A 28 -7.63 -2.65 -2.87
CA LEU A 28 -7.16 -2.07 -1.62
C LEU A 28 -7.44 -3.04 -0.49
N LEU A 29 -6.42 -3.39 0.25
CA LEU A 29 -6.51 -4.22 1.45
C LEU A 29 -6.46 -3.31 2.68
N THR A 30 -7.38 -3.51 3.61
CA THR A 30 -7.40 -2.76 4.87
C THR A 30 -7.53 -3.71 6.04
N LEU A 31 -6.63 -3.54 7.03
CA LEU A 31 -6.68 -4.30 8.27
C LEU A 31 -7.66 -3.64 9.24
N GLY A 32 -8.74 -4.32 9.53
CA GLY A 32 -9.73 -3.86 10.51
C GLY A 32 -9.30 -4.10 11.96
N LYS A 33 -9.97 -3.43 12.88
CA LYS A 33 -9.72 -3.57 14.33
C LYS A 33 -9.95 -4.99 14.85
N SER A 34 -10.76 -5.78 14.13
CA SER A 34 -10.98 -7.18 14.46
C SER A 34 -9.86 -8.12 14.04
N GLY A 35 -8.81 -7.61 13.42
CA GLY A 35 -7.72 -8.41 12.85
C GLY A 35 -8.07 -9.06 11.50
N LYS A 36 -9.16 -8.65 10.88
CA LYS A 36 -9.58 -9.14 9.55
C LYS A 36 -9.17 -8.14 8.48
N VAL A 37 -8.75 -8.66 7.33
CA VAL A 37 -8.42 -7.85 6.16
C VAL A 37 -9.64 -7.79 5.25
N ALA A 38 -10.04 -6.57 4.91
CA ALA A 38 -11.08 -6.31 3.91
C ALA A 38 -10.44 -5.98 2.57
N LEU A 39 -11.09 -6.40 1.49
CA LEU A 39 -10.65 -6.12 0.13
C LEU A 39 -11.72 -5.30 -0.58
N THR A 40 -11.33 -4.17 -1.18
CA THR A 40 -12.18 -3.36 -2.06
C THR A 40 -11.48 -3.13 -3.38
N TYR A 41 -12.25 -3.08 -4.47
CA TYR A 41 -11.68 -2.76 -5.78
C TYR A 41 -11.50 -1.25 -5.94
N THR A 42 -10.39 -0.84 -6.55
CA THR A 42 -10.05 0.57 -6.69
C THR A 42 -9.09 0.78 -7.87
N LEU A 43 -8.87 2.04 -8.22
CA LEU A 43 -7.85 2.47 -9.16
C LEU A 43 -6.77 3.25 -8.40
N TRP A 44 -5.54 3.25 -8.93
CA TRP A 44 -4.44 4.02 -8.36
C TRP A 44 -4.81 5.50 -8.16
N ASP A 45 -5.36 6.10 -9.19
CA ASP A 45 -5.71 7.53 -9.18
C ASP A 45 -6.86 7.87 -8.22
N GLN A 46 -7.55 6.87 -7.69
CA GLN A 46 -8.52 7.06 -6.61
C GLN A 46 -7.86 7.08 -5.22
N GLN A 47 -6.65 6.54 -5.11
CA GLN A 47 -5.92 6.45 -3.85
C GLN A 47 -4.84 7.52 -3.72
N VAL A 48 -4.26 7.95 -4.83
CA VAL A 48 -3.13 8.89 -4.86
C VAL A 48 -3.49 10.09 -5.74
N GLY A 49 -3.07 11.28 -5.35
CA GLY A 49 -3.36 12.50 -6.09
C GLY A 49 -4.75 13.08 -5.81
N LYS A 50 -5.26 12.90 -4.61
CA LYS A 50 -6.57 13.39 -4.16
C LYS A 50 -6.49 14.53 -3.16
N GLY A 51 -5.50 15.40 -3.32
CA GLY A 51 -5.33 16.57 -2.47
C GLY A 51 -4.54 16.31 -1.19
N THR A 52 -4.03 15.10 -1.00
CA THR A 52 -3.26 14.69 0.17
C THR A 52 -1.92 14.09 -0.26
N TYR A 53 -0.87 14.37 0.50
CA TYR A 53 0.43 13.69 0.31
C TYR A 53 0.27 12.21 0.59
N THR A 54 0.93 11.37 -0.22
CA THR A 54 0.94 9.91 -0.05
C THR A 54 2.36 9.39 -0.02
N LEU A 55 2.69 8.70 1.07
CA LEU A 55 3.94 7.94 1.17
C LEU A 55 3.64 6.50 0.80
N ALA A 56 4.10 6.07 -0.36
CA ALA A 56 3.91 4.71 -0.84
C ALA A 56 5.12 3.84 -0.50
N PHE A 57 4.87 2.75 0.19
CA PHE A 57 5.87 1.77 0.60
C PHE A 57 5.68 0.48 -0.20
N PHE A 58 6.55 0.26 -1.17
CA PHE A 58 6.57 -0.95 -2.01
C PHE A 58 7.36 -2.02 -1.30
N TRP A 59 6.71 -3.15 -1.03
CA TRP A 59 7.27 -4.21 -0.21
C TRP A 59 6.74 -5.59 -0.58
N ALA A 60 7.36 -6.63 -0.03
CA ALA A 60 6.87 -8.00 -0.10
C ALA A 60 7.10 -8.70 1.24
N SER A 61 6.25 -9.66 1.55
CA SER A 61 6.32 -10.42 2.81
C SER A 61 7.63 -11.19 3.01
N TRP A 62 8.26 -11.58 1.91
CA TRP A 62 9.52 -12.32 1.90
C TRP A 62 10.76 -11.44 2.06
N SER A 63 10.62 -10.11 2.03
CA SER A 63 11.75 -9.18 2.09
C SER A 63 12.10 -8.81 3.53
N ASP A 64 13.24 -9.26 4.01
CA ASP A 64 13.76 -8.90 5.32
C ASP A 64 14.10 -7.40 5.40
N GLU A 65 14.64 -6.83 4.32
CA GLU A 65 14.93 -5.39 4.25
C GLU A 65 13.66 -4.56 4.39
N ALA A 66 12.56 -5.00 3.79
CA ALA A 66 11.27 -4.32 3.95
C ALA A 66 10.80 -4.34 5.42
N ARG A 67 11.03 -5.44 6.13
CA ARG A 67 10.71 -5.55 7.56
C ARG A 67 11.55 -4.59 8.41
N GLU A 68 12.80 -4.39 8.05
CA GLU A 68 13.69 -3.44 8.71
C GLU A 68 13.28 -1.98 8.48
N GLU A 69 12.75 -1.65 7.30
CA GLU A 69 12.26 -0.31 6.97
C GLU A 69 10.89 0.00 7.59
N LEU A 70 10.09 -1.00 7.88
CA LEU A 70 8.71 -0.82 8.35
C LEU A 70 8.57 0.11 9.57
N PRO A 71 9.43 0.08 10.59
CA PRO A 71 9.32 0.99 11.73
C PRO A 71 9.36 2.47 11.34
N TYR A 72 10.15 2.84 10.33
CA TYR A 72 10.22 4.21 9.82
C TYR A 72 8.91 4.61 9.15
N ILE A 73 8.31 3.70 8.39
CA ILE A 73 7.01 3.91 7.74
C ILE A 73 5.90 4.07 8.77
N GLN A 74 5.87 3.22 9.78
CA GLN A 74 4.89 3.29 10.87
C GLN A 74 5.04 4.57 11.70
N ALA A 75 6.25 5.06 11.88
CA ALA A 75 6.50 6.34 12.55
C ALA A 75 5.89 7.52 11.77
N ILE A 76 6.01 7.51 10.44
CA ILE A 76 5.37 8.53 9.58
C ILE A 76 3.86 8.46 9.69
N GLN A 77 3.28 7.26 9.64
CA GLN A 77 1.84 7.08 9.80
C GLN A 77 1.33 7.70 11.09
N LYS A 78 2.04 7.50 12.18
CA LYS A 78 1.66 8.00 13.49
C LYS A 78 1.86 9.50 13.63
N LYS A 79 3.03 9.99 13.25
CA LYS A 79 3.43 11.39 13.46
C LYS A 79 2.69 12.37 12.55
N TYR A 80 2.44 11.97 11.31
CA TYR A 80 1.85 12.82 10.29
C TYR A 80 0.42 12.42 9.92
N ALA A 81 -0.29 11.76 10.85
CA ALA A 81 -1.69 11.40 10.66
C ALA A 81 -2.53 12.63 10.28
N GLY A 82 -3.35 12.49 9.25
CA GLY A 82 -4.16 13.59 8.71
C GLY A 82 -3.43 14.51 7.73
N LYS A 83 -2.10 14.45 7.65
CA LYS A 83 -1.29 15.25 6.71
C LYS A 83 -0.69 14.41 5.60
N VAL A 84 -0.24 13.21 5.93
CA VAL A 84 0.34 12.26 4.99
C VAL A 84 -0.39 10.93 5.10
N LYS A 85 -0.88 10.46 3.97
CA LYS A 85 -1.45 9.11 3.85
C LYS A 85 -0.30 8.14 3.63
N VAL A 86 -0.24 7.08 4.41
CA VAL A 86 0.69 5.97 4.16
C VAL A 86 -0.06 4.89 3.39
N LEU A 87 0.50 4.44 2.28
CA LEU A 87 -0.05 3.41 1.43
C LEU A 87 1.01 2.33 1.20
N GLY A 88 0.75 1.12 1.68
CA GLY A 88 1.56 -0.03 1.31
C GLY A 88 1.25 -0.45 -0.12
N VAL A 89 2.23 -0.91 -0.85
CA VAL A 89 2.03 -1.49 -2.19
C VAL A 89 2.75 -2.82 -2.22
N THR A 90 2.00 -3.89 -2.34
CA THR A 90 2.59 -5.23 -2.44
C THR A 90 3.13 -5.46 -3.84
N TYR A 91 4.33 -5.99 -3.91
CA TYR A 91 5.03 -6.20 -5.17
C TYR A 91 5.77 -7.55 -5.18
N GLY A 92 5.52 -8.34 -6.21
CA GLY A 92 6.17 -9.65 -6.34
C GLY A 92 5.85 -10.61 -5.20
N ASP A 93 4.61 -10.60 -4.71
CA ASP A 93 4.18 -11.35 -3.56
C ASP A 93 2.80 -11.97 -3.79
N GLU A 94 2.54 -13.09 -3.16
CA GLU A 94 1.20 -13.66 -3.14
C GLU A 94 0.29 -12.83 -2.22
N ILE A 95 -0.94 -12.58 -2.65
CA ILE A 95 -1.90 -11.78 -1.89
C ILE A 95 -2.10 -12.32 -0.47
N GLN A 96 -2.22 -13.65 -0.33
CA GLN A 96 -2.40 -14.27 0.98
C GLN A 96 -1.20 -14.02 1.90
N ASP A 97 0.02 -14.17 1.39
CA ASP A 97 1.23 -13.95 2.17
C ASP A 97 1.34 -12.48 2.61
N SER A 98 0.97 -11.56 1.73
CA SER A 98 0.91 -10.12 2.06
C SER A 98 -0.11 -9.85 3.17
N MET A 99 -1.30 -10.44 3.08
CA MET A 99 -2.34 -10.27 4.09
C MET A 99 -1.92 -10.83 5.45
N ASP A 100 -1.31 -12.01 5.45
CA ASP A 100 -0.82 -12.64 6.68
C ASP A 100 0.26 -11.76 7.33
N ALA A 101 1.18 -11.22 6.54
CA ALA A 101 2.21 -10.31 7.02
C ALA A 101 1.63 -8.98 7.53
N MET A 102 0.60 -8.43 6.89
CA MET A 102 -0.10 -7.25 7.39
C MET A 102 -0.62 -7.46 8.80
N VAL A 103 -1.22 -8.62 9.07
CA VAL A 103 -1.74 -8.97 10.40
C VAL A 103 -0.59 -9.18 11.38
N GLU A 104 0.39 -10.00 11.01
CA GLU A 104 1.55 -10.32 11.85
C GLU A 104 2.32 -9.08 12.29
N LEU A 105 2.54 -8.15 11.35
CA LEU A 105 3.36 -6.96 11.58
C LEU A 105 2.55 -5.74 12.04
N GLY A 106 1.24 -5.88 12.17
CA GLY A 106 0.37 -4.79 12.61
C GLY A 106 0.36 -3.60 11.64
N MET A 107 0.35 -3.88 10.34
CA MET A 107 0.37 -2.83 9.32
C MET A 107 -1.04 -2.29 9.12
N THR A 108 -1.39 -1.25 9.87
CA THR A 108 -2.73 -0.68 9.90
C THR A 108 -3.02 0.28 8.74
N PHE A 109 -2.01 0.70 7.99
CA PHE A 109 -2.22 1.50 6.79
C PHE A 109 -2.75 0.62 5.64
N PRO A 110 -3.54 1.19 4.72
CA PRO A 110 -4.08 0.42 3.60
C PRO A 110 -2.98 -0.03 2.64
N HIS A 111 -3.24 -1.15 1.95
CA HIS A 111 -2.32 -1.72 0.96
C HIS A 111 -2.98 -1.79 -0.40
N PHE A 112 -2.32 -1.21 -1.40
CA PHE A 112 -2.72 -1.30 -2.79
C PHE A 112 -2.11 -2.55 -3.42
N VAL A 113 -2.93 -3.31 -4.14
CA VAL A 113 -2.51 -4.52 -4.84
C VAL A 113 -2.83 -4.37 -6.31
N PHE A 114 -1.83 -4.53 -7.16
CA PHE A 114 -2.02 -4.65 -8.60
C PHE A 114 -2.49 -6.08 -8.90
N VAL A 115 -3.74 -6.20 -9.31
CA VAL A 115 -4.36 -7.47 -9.68
C VAL A 115 -4.40 -7.55 -11.19
N GLU A 116 -4.16 -8.71 -11.76
CA GLU A 116 -4.15 -8.97 -13.21
C GLU A 116 -3.20 -8.02 -13.98
N ASP A 117 -2.23 -8.50 -14.62
CA ASP A 117 -1.35 -7.88 -15.63
C ASP A 117 -1.05 -6.37 -15.47
N ALA A 118 -1.42 -5.77 -14.34
CA ALA A 118 -1.09 -4.40 -14.05
C ALA A 118 0.36 -4.33 -13.61
N GLU A 119 1.22 -4.05 -14.54
CA GLU A 119 2.67 -3.94 -14.33
C GLU A 119 3.02 -2.63 -13.63
N PRO A 120 3.29 -2.65 -12.30
CA PRO A 120 3.72 -1.43 -11.62
C PRO A 120 5.11 -0.98 -12.02
N ASP A 121 5.94 -1.88 -12.50
CA ASP A 121 7.33 -1.65 -12.86
C ASP A 121 7.51 -0.52 -13.86
N GLY A 122 6.77 -0.56 -14.96
CA GLY A 122 6.85 0.44 -16.01
C GLY A 122 6.29 1.79 -15.60
N ARG A 123 5.40 1.82 -14.59
CA ARG A 123 4.81 3.06 -14.10
C ARG A 123 5.69 3.77 -13.07
N PHE A 124 6.37 3.00 -12.21
CA PHE A 124 7.12 3.53 -11.08
C PHE A 124 8.61 3.32 -11.17
N ASP A 125 9.08 2.64 -12.19
CA ASP A 125 10.50 2.32 -12.39
C ASP A 125 11.09 1.60 -11.16
N ILE A 126 10.51 0.43 -10.87
CA ILE A 126 10.87 -0.35 -9.67
C ILE A 126 12.02 -1.30 -10.01
N ASP A 127 13.20 -1.01 -9.50
CA ASP A 127 14.37 -1.88 -9.67
C ASP A 127 14.50 -2.92 -8.56
N SER A 128 14.10 -2.53 -7.36
CA SER A 128 14.21 -3.38 -6.18
C SER A 128 13.23 -2.93 -5.09
N ILE A 129 12.96 -3.80 -4.15
CA ILE A 129 12.17 -3.52 -2.94
C ILE A 129 13.02 -3.76 -1.70
N PRO A 130 12.74 -3.04 -0.59
CA PRO A 130 11.71 -2.01 -0.43
C PRO A 130 12.02 -0.74 -1.24
N LEU A 131 10.97 -0.10 -1.71
CA LEU A 131 11.05 1.19 -2.39
C LEU A 131 10.05 2.13 -1.73
N THR A 132 10.49 3.32 -1.36
CA THR A 132 9.62 4.34 -0.77
C THR A 132 9.55 5.54 -1.69
N ILE A 133 8.34 5.94 -2.05
CA ILE A 133 8.06 7.09 -2.92
C ILE A 133 7.09 8.03 -2.21
N LEU A 134 7.41 9.31 -2.20
CA LEU A 134 6.50 10.35 -1.71
C LEU A 134 5.82 11.03 -2.89
N PHE A 135 4.50 10.97 -2.90
CA PHE A 135 3.65 11.63 -3.90
C PHE A 135 3.04 12.90 -3.32
N GLY A 136 2.97 13.93 -4.14
CA GLY A 136 2.28 15.17 -3.79
C GLY A 136 0.76 15.05 -3.90
N PRO A 137 0.03 16.12 -3.48
CA PRO A 137 -1.43 16.15 -3.55
C PRO A 137 -2.00 16.00 -4.96
N ASP A 138 -1.20 16.29 -5.97
CA ASP A 138 -1.55 16.14 -7.39
C ASP A 138 -1.20 14.74 -7.96
N GLY A 139 -0.60 13.87 -7.14
CA GLY A 139 -0.19 12.53 -7.54
C GLY A 139 1.17 12.45 -8.22
N LYS A 140 1.90 13.56 -8.30
CA LYS A 140 3.25 13.57 -8.86
C LYS A 140 4.27 13.14 -7.82
N ILE A 141 5.34 12.50 -8.28
CA ILE A 141 6.45 12.09 -7.42
C ILE A 141 7.22 13.32 -6.95
N ILE A 142 7.36 13.48 -5.64
CA ILE A 142 8.15 14.53 -5.00
C ILE A 142 9.54 14.01 -4.67
N ALA A 143 9.64 12.81 -4.10
CA ALA A 143 10.88 12.17 -3.69
C ALA A 143 10.74 10.66 -3.79
N ARG A 144 11.87 9.98 -4.02
CA ARG A 144 11.90 8.51 -4.10
C ARG A 144 13.24 7.97 -3.61
N ASP A 145 13.30 6.65 -3.45
CA ASP A 145 14.50 5.92 -3.06
C ASP A 145 15.05 6.34 -1.69
N MET A 146 14.16 6.80 -0.82
CA MET A 146 14.50 7.19 0.55
C MET A 146 14.54 5.97 1.45
N LYS A 147 15.48 5.94 2.39
CA LYS A 147 15.61 4.87 3.39
C LYS A 147 15.79 5.44 4.79
N GLY A 148 15.23 4.75 5.77
CA GLY A 148 15.42 5.09 7.17
C GLY A 148 14.99 6.52 7.48
N GLU A 149 15.84 7.27 8.14
CA GLU A 149 15.57 8.65 8.55
C GLU A 149 15.40 9.64 7.40
N GLU A 150 15.89 9.30 6.22
CA GLU A 150 15.70 10.13 5.01
C GLU A 150 14.23 10.31 4.67
N ILE A 151 13.39 9.31 5.01
CA ILE A 151 11.95 9.34 4.75
C ILE A 151 11.30 10.50 5.49
N GLU A 152 11.59 10.64 6.78
CA GLU A 152 11.02 11.73 7.58
C GLU A 152 11.51 13.10 7.10
N LYS A 153 12.79 13.22 6.74
CA LYS A 153 13.35 14.46 6.20
C LYS A 153 12.63 14.91 4.94
N ALA A 154 12.35 13.98 4.03
CA ALA A 154 11.61 14.28 2.80
C ALA A 154 10.17 14.73 3.09
N VAL A 155 9.51 14.07 4.04
CA VAL A 155 8.15 14.45 4.46
C VAL A 155 8.14 15.84 5.09
N GLU A 156 9.05 16.14 6.00
CA GLU A 156 9.16 17.45 6.62
C GLU A 156 9.40 18.56 5.59
N GLU A 157 10.28 18.32 4.65
CA GLU A 157 10.58 19.27 3.59
C GLU A 157 9.36 19.53 2.70
N ALA A 158 8.61 18.50 2.35
CA ALA A 158 7.41 18.62 1.53
C ALA A 158 6.29 19.39 2.24
N LEU A 159 6.19 19.28 3.55
CA LEU A 159 5.13 19.93 4.37
C LEU A 159 5.45 21.37 4.81
N ARG A 160 6.60 21.88 4.48
CA ARG A 160 6.98 23.29 4.81
C ARG A 160 6.19 24.32 4.06
#